data_8f4e7b13f7a7152d7501647260bd0daa
#
_entry.id   8f4e7b13f7a7152d7501647260bd0daa
#
_cell.length_a   1.000
_cell.length_b   1.000
_cell.length_c   1.000
_cell.angle_alpha   90.00
_cell.angle_beta   90.00
_cell.angle_gamma   90.00
#
_symmetry.space_group_name_H-M   'P 1'
#
loop_
_entity.id
_entity.type
_entity.pdbx_description
1 polymer ?
#
loop_
_entity_poly.entity_id
_entity_poly.type
_entity_poly.pdbx_seq_one_letter_code
_entity_poly.pdbx_strand_id
1 'polypeptide(L)'
;MEKDFTFYPSTYSSLNCLTADQVETYNQDGYLKSIPLFDADQVAANRAYFDGLLAFALAQGKSSYSISGSHVVYGGVYDLVTSPQILDLAEDLLGPNFAAIGAHYFCKLPHDPKVVSWHQDFTYWPVDRAKVITIWVAIDDVDRENACIQVVPASHRHGLLPYRESDPQENNVLNQTVDNIEHYGTPDCLELKAGEVSIHSCLLLHGSDANHSDRRRCGIGIRYATIDVRADETLQAKGILCHGTDPEGNWADPPRPTFDP
;
A
#
# COMPACT_ATOMS: atom_id res chain seq x y z
N MET A 1 -18.03 11.75 -8.11
CA MET A 1 -18.36 10.91 -6.93
C MET A 1 -18.06 11.70 -5.68
N GLU A 2 -19.01 11.83 -4.76
CA GLU A 2 -18.79 12.40 -3.42
C GLU A 2 -17.98 11.40 -2.61
N LYS A 3 -16.99 11.89 -1.84
CA LYS A 3 -16.09 11.05 -1.04
C LYS A 3 -16.43 11.15 0.44
N ASP A 4 -16.57 10.01 1.09
CA ASP A 4 -16.70 9.91 2.55
C ASP A 4 -15.33 9.64 3.19
N PHE A 5 -14.83 10.66 3.90
CA PHE A 5 -13.56 10.63 4.62
C PHE A 5 -13.70 10.12 6.08
N THR A 6 -14.78 9.44 6.40
CA THR A 6 -14.96 8.81 7.71
C THR A 6 -14.03 7.58 7.82
N PHE A 7 -13.30 7.45 8.92
CA PHE A 7 -12.60 6.22 9.23
C PHE A 7 -13.60 5.14 9.70
N TYR A 8 -13.47 3.96 9.14
CA TYR A 8 -14.27 2.79 9.49
C TYR A 8 -13.38 1.80 10.27
N PRO A 9 -13.55 1.70 11.61
CA PRO A 9 -12.75 0.77 12.41
C PRO A 9 -13.10 -0.68 12.07
N SER A 10 -12.10 -1.57 12.14
CA SER A 10 -12.34 -3.01 12.09
C SER A 10 -13.12 -3.45 13.33
N THR A 11 -14.15 -4.26 13.13
CA THR A 11 -15.01 -4.81 14.20
C THR A 11 -15.04 -6.33 14.19
N TYR A 12 -14.18 -6.96 13.38
CA TYR A 12 -14.12 -8.40 13.24
C TYR A 12 -13.40 -9.05 14.43
N SER A 13 -13.95 -10.16 14.91
CA SER A 13 -13.44 -10.88 16.07
C SER A 13 -13.04 -12.33 15.75
N SER A 14 -13.45 -12.83 14.58
CA SER A 14 -12.94 -14.10 14.05
C SER A 14 -11.72 -13.79 13.20
N LEU A 15 -10.53 -13.90 13.80
CA LEU A 15 -9.27 -13.48 13.20
C LEU A 15 -8.49 -14.71 12.71
N ASN A 16 -7.82 -14.55 11.57
CA ASN A 16 -6.99 -15.59 10.94
C ASN A 16 -5.55 -15.55 11.48
N CYS A 17 -4.98 -14.36 11.58
CA CYS A 17 -3.56 -14.20 11.90
C CYS A 17 -3.26 -12.98 12.80
N LEU A 18 -4.06 -11.92 12.80
CA LEU A 18 -3.90 -10.81 13.72
C LEU A 18 -4.44 -11.15 15.11
N THR A 19 -3.88 -10.54 16.15
CA THR A 19 -4.45 -10.58 17.49
C THR A 19 -5.49 -9.48 17.69
N ALA A 20 -6.38 -9.65 18.66
CA ALA A 20 -7.36 -8.60 19.03
C ALA A 20 -6.67 -7.27 19.40
N ASP A 21 -5.51 -7.34 20.09
CA ASP A 21 -4.72 -6.16 20.44
C ASP A 21 -4.13 -5.46 19.20
N GLN A 22 -3.75 -6.21 18.17
CA GLN A 22 -3.30 -5.64 16.90
C GLN A 22 -4.45 -4.95 16.17
N VAL A 23 -5.63 -5.55 16.13
CA VAL A 23 -6.82 -4.91 15.53
C VAL A 23 -7.17 -3.61 16.29
N GLU A 24 -7.12 -3.62 17.63
CA GLU A 24 -7.34 -2.42 18.43
C GLU A 24 -6.27 -1.36 18.17
N THR A 25 -4.99 -1.75 18.07
CA THR A 25 -3.89 -0.84 17.70
C THR A 25 -4.13 -0.22 16.33
N TYR A 26 -4.53 -1.02 15.33
CA TYR A 26 -4.90 -0.49 14.01
C TYR A 26 -6.05 0.53 14.11
N ASN A 27 -7.08 0.23 14.88
CA ASN A 27 -8.21 1.13 15.07
C ASN A 27 -7.81 2.43 15.77
N GLN A 28 -6.85 2.37 16.72
CA GLN A 28 -6.37 3.54 17.47
C GLN A 28 -5.37 4.37 16.67
N ASP A 29 -4.37 3.74 16.07
CA ASP A 29 -3.22 4.42 15.48
C ASP A 29 -3.32 4.54 13.95
N GLY A 30 -4.18 3.73 13.30
CA GLY A 30 -4.38 3.71 11.86
C GLY A 30 -3.37 2.86 11.11
N TYR A 31 -2.47 2.14 11.80
CA TYR A 31 -1.47 1.29 11.18
C TYR A 31 -1.00 0.15 12.10
N LEU A 32 -0.36 -0.84 11.46
CA LEU A 32 0.44 -1.89 12.10
C LEU A 32 1.80 -1.95 11.40
N LYS A 33 2.85 -2.39 12.10
CA LYS A 33 4.19 -2.57 11.53
C LYS A 33 4.85 -3.85 12.01
N SER A 34 5.89 -4.27 11.28
CA SER A 34 6.79 -5.39 11.63
C SER A 34 6.04 -6.70 11.86
N ILE A 35 5.04 -6.99 10.99
CA ILE A 35 4.34 -8.27 11.00
C ILE A 35 5.14 -9.22 10.11
N PRO A 36 5.76 -10.30 10.65
CA PRO A 36 6.44 -11.31 9.85
C PRO A 36 5.42 -12.05 8.98
N LEU A 37 5.68 -12.15 7.67
CA LEU A 37 4.75 -12.79 6.74
C LEU A 37 5.39 -13.87 5.88
N PHE A 38 6.57 -13.61 5.33
CA PHE A 38 7.26 -14.51 4.41
C PHE A 38 8.52 -15.10 5.04
N ASP A 39 8.77 -16.37 4.77
CA ASP A 39 10.02 -17.05 5.12
C ASP A 39 11.18 -16.64 4.18
N ALA A 40 12.37 -17.12 4.48
CA ALA A 40 13.59 -16.74 3.74
C ALA A 40 13.55 -17.12 2.25
N ASP A 41 12.94 -18.26 1.92
CA ASP A 41 12.82 -18.73 0.52
C ASP A 41 11.81 -17.87 -0.24
N GLN A 42 10.69 -17.54 0.36
CA GLN A 42 9.68 -16.64 -0.20
C GLN A 42 10.23 -15.22 -0.38
N VAL A 43 11.00 -14.73 0.61
CA VAL A 43 11.69 -13.43 0.51
C VAL A 43 12.67 -13.41 -0.69
N ALA A 44 13.47 -14.47 -0.82
CA ALA A 44 14.41 -14.57 -1.94
C ALA A 44 13.69 -14.62 -3.29
N ALA A 45 12.60 -15.38 -3.38
CA ALA A 45 11.78 -15.48 -4.59
C ALA A 45 11.12 -14.15 -4.96
N ASN A 46 10.50 -13.47 -4.01
CA ASN A 46 9.86 -12.15 -4.22
C ASN A 46 10.87 -11.09 -4.67
N ARG A 47 12.07 -11.10 -4.07
CA ARG A 47 13.16 -10.20 -4.46
C ARG A 47 13.64 -10.48 -5.88
N ALA A 48 13.93 -11.75 -6.22
CA ALA A 48 14.37 -12.14 -7.54
C ALA A 48 13.32 -11.80 -8.62
N TYR A 49 12.05 -12.01 -8.32
CA TYR A 49 10.96 -11.63 -9.21
C TYR A 49 10.91 -10.12 -9.46
N PHE A 50 10.97 -9.32 -8.36
CA PHE A 50 11.02 -7.86 -8.50
C PHE A 50 12.25 -7.38 -9.28
N ASP A 51 13.42 -8.00 -9.07
CA ASP A 51 14.65 -7.64 -9.79
C ASP A 51 14.49 -7.85 -11.31
N GLY A 52 13.79 -8.90 -11.74
CA GLY A 52 13.39 -9.11 -13.13
C GLY A 52 12.46 -8.00 -13.66
N LEU A 53 11.41 -7.67 -12.91
CA LEU A 53 10.50 -6.58 -13.27
C LEU A 53 11.22 -5.23 -13.38
N LEU A 54 12.12 -4.93 -12.45
CA LEU A 54 12.89 -3.68 -12.46
C LEU A 54 13.82 -3.64 -13.69
N ALA A 55 14.55 -4.71 -13.95
CA ALA A 55 15.43 -4.80 -15.12
C ALA A 55 14.64 -4.60 -16.42
N PHE A 56 13.47 -5.24 -16.54
CA PHE A 56 12.58 -5.09 -17.69
C PHE A 56 12.08 -3.64 -17.85
N ALA A 57 11.66 -2.99 -16.76
CA ALA A 57 11.21 -1.59 -16.80
C ALA A 57 12.34 -0.63 -17.21
N LEU A 58 13.54 -0.80 -16.63
CA LEU A 58 14.71 0.04 -16.95
C LEU A 58 15.18 -0.15 -18.39
N ALA A 59 15.13 -1.37 -18.93
CA ALA A 59 15.46 -1.66 -20.33
C ALA A 59 14.52 -0.95 -21.33
N GLN A 60 13.30 -0.59 -20.88
CA GLN A 60 12.33 0.21 -21.64
C GLN A 60 12.47 1.72 -21.42
N GLY A 61 13.50 2.18 -20.71
CA GLY A 61 13.68 3.59 -20.36
C GLY A 61 12.70 4.11 -19.30
N LYS A 62 12.00 3.22 -18.57
CA LYS A 62 11.10 3.58 -17.50
C LYS A 62 11.86 3.75 -16.18
N SER A 63 11.27 4.43 -15.20
CA SER A 63 11.85 4.60 -13.88
C SER A 63 11.54 3.42 -12.96
N SER A 64 12.26 3.32 -11.83
CA SER A 64 11.99 2.34 -10.76
C SER A 64 10.63 2.51 -10.09
N TYR A 65 9.95 3.64 -10.29
CA TYR A 65 8.58 3.93 -9.81
C TYR A 65 7.50 3.62 -10.83
N SER A 66 7.83 3.13 -12.02
CA SER A 66 6.86 2.93 -13.11
C SER A 66 6.10 1.60 -13.04
N ILE A 67 6.43 0.72 -12.07
CA ILE A 67 5.79 -0.59 -11.90
C ILE A 67 4.52 -0.40 -11.05
N SER A 68 3.47 0.17 -11.67
CA SER A 68 2.19 0.51 -11.05
C SER A 68 1.03 -0.21 -11.76
N GLY A 69 -0.05 -0.51 -11.02
CA GLY A 69 -1.18 -1.30 -11.54
C GLY A 69 -0.76 -2.72 -11.95
N SER A 70 0.31 -3.21 -11.38
CA SER A 70 1.05 -4.38 -11.82
C SER A 70 0.32 -5.70 -11.60
N HIS A 71 -0.67 -5.75 -10.71
CA HIS A 71 -1.49 -6.93 -10.38
C HIS A 71 -2.38 -7.41 -11.54
N VAL A 72 -2.74 -6.52 -12.47
CA VAL A 72 -3.52 -6.87 -13.68
C VAL A 72 -2.64 -6.96 -14.93
N VAL A 73 -1.31 -6.89 -14.78
CA VAL A 73 -0.35 -6.92 -15.89
C VAL A 73 0.58 -8.12 -15.80
N TYR A 74 1.06 -8.46 -14.60
CA TYR A 74 2.08 -9.48 -14.36
C TYR A 74 1.54 -10.61 -13.49
N GLY A 75 1.69 -11.85 -13.95
CA GLY A 75 1.18 -13.04 -13.27
C GLY A 75 1.74 -13.22 -11.86
N GLY A 76 3.05 -13.05 -11.66
CA GLY A 76 3.65 -13.18 -10.34
C GLY A 76 3.25 -12.07 -9.36
N VAL A 77 2.89 -10.87 -9.85
CA VAL A 77 2.29 -9.83 -8.97
C VAL A 77 0.86 -10.20 -8.60
N TYR A 78 0.09 -10.74 -9.53
CA TYR A 78 -1.25 -11.27 -9.23
C TYR A 78 -1.16 -12.36 -8.15
N ASP A 79 -0.24 -13.32 -8.29
CA ASP A 79 -0.04 -14.40 -7.32
C ASP A 79 0.34 -13.86 -5.93
N LEU A 80 1.19 -12.84 -5.86
CA LEU A 80 1.55 -12.19 -4.60
C LEU A 80 0.34 -11.50 -3.96
N VAL A 81 -0.41 -10.73 -4.75
CA VAL A 81 -1.60 -9.98 -4.30
C VAL A 81 -2.72 -10.91 -3.82
N THR A 82 -2.83 -12.10 -4.41
CA THR A 82 -3.84 -13.11 -4.05
C THR A 82 -3.28 -14.23 -3.15
N SER A 83 -2.08 -14.05 -2.59
CA SER A 83 -1.48 -15.07 -1.71
C SER A 83 -2.27 -15.19 -0.40
N PRO A 84 -2.54 -16.42 0.09
CA PRO A 84 -3.36 -16.64 1.28
C PRO A 84 -2.89 -15.86 2.50
N GLN A 85 -1.58 -15.79 2.73
CA GLN A 85 -1.01 -15.09 3.89
C GLN A 85 -1.34 -13.57 3.89
N ILE A 86 -1.38 -12.92 2.72
CA ILE A 86 -1.76 -11.51 2.61
C ILE A 86 -3.28 -11.36 2.73
N LEU A 87 -4.05 -12.29 2.15
CA LEU A 87 -5.51 -12.24 2.21
C LEU A 87 -6.02 -12.43 3.64
N ASP A 88 -5.39 -13.29 4.44
CA ASP A 88 -5.71 -13.49 5.86
C ASP A 88 -5.59 -12.17 6.65
N LEU A 89 -4.52 -11.38 6.40
CA LEU A 89 -4.34 -10.06 7.01
C LEU A 89 -5.41 -9.06 6.57
N ALA A 90 -5.77 -9.09 5.28
CA ALA A 90 -6.79 -8.20 4.74
C ALA A 90 -8.18 -8.54 5.30
N GLU A 91 -8.52 -9.82 5.41
CA GLU A 91 -9.79 -10.31 5.96
C GLU A 91 -9.96 -9.91 7.42
N ASP A 92 -8.90 -10.01 8.24
CA ASP A 92 -8.94 -9.65 9.66
C ASP A 92 -9.32 -8.18 9.87
N LEU A 93 -9.02 -7.29 8.92
CA LEU A 93 -9.33 -5.86 9.02
C LEU A 93 -10.57 -5.43 8.22
N LEU A 94 -10.80 -6.02 7.04
CA LEU A 94 -11.88 -5.64 6.13
C LEU A 94 -13.10 -6.58 6.21
N GLY A 95 -12.94 -7.76 6.84
CA GLY A 95 -13.95 -8.81 6.84
C GLY A 95 -13.97 -9.63 5.55
N PRO A 96 -14.97 -10.52 5.42
CA PRO A 96 -14.92 -11.63 4.46
C PRO A 96 -15.27 -11.26 3.02
N ASN A 97 -15.49 -9.98 2.70
CA ASN A 97 -15.86 -9.57 1.33
C ASN A 97 -15.02 -8.37 0.90
N PHE A 98 -13.97 -8.61 0.13
CA PHE A 98 -13.06 -7.55 -0.32
C PHE A 98 -12.41 -7.87 -1.67
N ALA A 99 -11.93 -6.82 -2.32
CA ALA A 99 -11.20 -6.87 -3.59
C ALA A 99 -9.84 -6.18 -3.48
N ALA A 100 -8.84 -6.69 -4.20
CA ALA A 100 -7.59 -5.97 -4.46
C ALA A 100 -7.79 -4.96 -5.57
N ILE A 101 -7.54 -3.69 -5.29
CA ILE A 101 -7.82 -2.59 -6.22
C ILE A 101 -6.57 -1.94 -6.80
N GLY A 102 -5.40 -2.33 -6.34
CA GLY A 102 -4.14 -1.79 -6.85
C GLY A 102 -2.91 -2.39 -6.22
N ALA A 103 -1.84 -2.46 -6.99
CA ALA A 103 -0.51 -2.82 -6.50
C ALA A 103 0.54 -1.94 -7.19
N HIS A 104 1.48 -1.40 -6.40
CA HIS A 104 2.52 -0.50 -6.89
C HIS A 104 3.82 -0.76 -6.12
N TYR A 105 4.90 -0.98 -6.87
CA TYR A 105 6.24 -1.03 -6.30
C TYR A 105 6.80 0.39 -6.12
N PHE A 106 7.21 0.68 -4.90
CA PHE A 106 7.93 1.91 -4.54
C PHE A 106 9.41 1.56 -4.34
N CYS A 107 10.20 1.76 -5.36
CA CYS A 107 11.62 1.42 -5.35
C CYS A 107 12.49 2.67 -5.42
N LYS A 108 13.15 2.99 -4.30
CA LYS A 108 14.20 4.01 -4.22
C LYS A 108 15.55 3.34 -4.43
N LEU A 109 16.22 3.68 -5.54
CA LEU A 109 17.58 3.24 -5.78
C LEU A 109 18.55 3.92 -4.79
N PRO A 110 19.80 3.43 -4.62
CA PRO A 110 20.81 4.15 -3.87
C PRO A 110 20.92 5.60 -4.32
N HIS A 111 20.99 6.52 -3.38
CA HIS A 111 21.09 7.98 -3.61
C HIS A 111 19.97 8.58 -4.45
N ASP A 112 18.77 7.99 -4.41
CA ASP A 112 17.60 8.51 -5.12
C ASP A 112 17.08 9.78 -4.39
N PRO A 113 17.11 10.95 -5.05
CA PRO A 113 16.69 12.21 -4.43
C PRO A 113 15.16 12.35 -4.32
N LYS A 114 14.39 11.39 -4.83
CA LYS A 114 12.93 11.48 -4.83
C LYS A 114 12.36 11.23 -3.46
N VAL A 115 11.41 12.06 -3.07
CA VAL A 115 10.60 11.90 -1.87
C VAL A 115 9.20 11.38 -2.24
N VAL A 116 8.52 10.80 -1.29
CA VAL A 116 7.08 10.64 -1.30
C VAL A 116 6.57 11.59 -0.23
N SER A 117 6.09 12.77 -0.64
CA SER A 117 5.65 13.81 0.30
C SER A 117 4.51 13.31 1.19
N TRP A 118 4.33 13.95 2.33
CA TRP A 118 3.27 13.62 3.27
C TRP A 118 1.89 13.73 2.62
N HIS A 119 1.12 12.67 2.66
CA HIS A 119 -0.17 12.56 1.97
C HIS A 119 -1.10 11.54 2.64
N GLN A 120 -2.35 11.55 2.22
CA GLN A 120 -3.33 10.50 2.48
C GLN A 120 -3.62 9.77 1.16
N ASP A 121 -3.48 8.46 1.14
CA ASP A 121 -3.72 7.62 -0.06
C ASP A 121 -5.12 7.85 -0.67
N PHE A 122 -6.13 8.02 0.18
CA PHE A 122 -7.52 8.17 -0.23
C PHE A 122 -7.78 9.38 -1.15
N THR A 123 -6.95 10.42 -1.10
CA THR A 123 -7.10 11.59 -1.98
C THR A 123 -6.86 11.24 -3.45
N TYR A 124 -6.02 10.25 -3.72
CA TYR A 124 -5.62 9.82 -5.05
C TYR A 124 -6.57 8.84 -5.71
N TRP A 125 -7.36 8.10 -4.92
CA TRP A 125 -8.17 7.03 -5.48
C TRP A 125 -9.59 7.50 -5.79
N PRO A 126 -10.12 7.15 -6.97
CA PRO A 126 -11.48 7.50 -7.37
C PRO A 126 -12.49 6.52 -6.73
N VAL A 127 -12.54 6.50 -5.41
CA VAL A 127 -13.48 5.69 -4.61
C VAL A 127 -14.34 6.57 -3.71
N ASP A 128 -15.52 6.07 -3.33
CA ASP A 128 -16.54 6.84 -2.62
C ASP A 128 -16.33 6.90 -1.09
N ARG A 129 -15.68 5.90 -0.49
CA ARG A 129 -15.52 5.81 0.97
C ARG A 129 -14.19 5.21 1.40
N ALA A 130 -13.75 5.56 2.60
CA ALA A 130 -12.43 5.22 3.11
C ALA A 130 -12.36 3.82 3.76
N LYS A 131 -13.03 2.83 3.19
CA LYS A 131 -12.94 1.42 3.58
C LYS A 131 -11.86 0.69 2.76
N VAL A 132 -10.66 1.26 2.77
CA VAL A 132 -9.51 0.77 2.02
C VAL A 132 -8.30 0.72 2.93
N ILE A 133 -7.56 -0.38 2.87
CA ILE A 133 -6.26 -0.52 3.54
C ILE A 133 -5.16 -0.68 2.51
N THR A 134 -3.95 -0.28 2.87
CA THR A 134 -2.73 -0.62 2.16
C THR A 134 -1.93 -1.62 2.99
N ILE A 135 -1.65 -2.80 2.43
CA ILE A 135 -0.64 -3.74 2.95
C ILE A 135 0.64 -3.47 2.18
N TRP A 136 1.69 -3.03 2.88
CA TRP A 136 2.98 -2.75 2.30
C TRP A 136 3.98 -3.84 2.65
N VAL A 137 4.40 -4.62 1.65
CA VAL A 137 5.34 -5.73 1.80
C VAL A 137 6.75 -5.24 1.53
N ALA A 138 7.66 -5.42 2.49
CA ALA A 138 9.07 -5.11 2.32
C ALA A 138 9.75 -6.15 1.42
N ILE A 139 10.25 -5.72 0.27
CA ILE A 139 11.07 -6.54 -0.65
C ILE A 139 12.54 -6.52 -0.22
N ASP A 140 13.01 -5.39 0.25
CA ASP A 140 14.32 -5.20 0.86
C ASP A 140 14.17 -4.90 2.35
N ASP A 141 15.24 -5.03 3.14
CA ASP A 141 15.29 -4.43 4.49
C ASP A 141 15.14 -2.93 4.36
N VAL A 142 14.24 -2.36 5.15
CA VAL A 142 13.97 -0.91 5.14
C VAL A 142 14.11 -0.33 6.55
N ASP A 143 14.80 0.78 6.63
CA ASP A 143 15.06 1.51 7.87
C ASP A 143 15.17 3.02 7.59
N ARG A 144 15.50 3.79 8.61
CA ARG A 144 15.66 5.26 8.48
C ARG A 144 16.74 5.66 7.49
N GLU A 145 17.80 4.87 7.38
CA GLU A 145 18.96 5.17 6.57
C GLU A 145 18.62 5.11 5.05
N ASN A 146 17.81 4.10 4.64
CA ASN A 146 17.37 3.95 3.26
C ASN A 146 15.95 4.46 3.00
N ALA A 147 15.44 5.34 3.88
CA ALA A 147 14.18 6.06 3.74
C ALA A 147 12.93 5.16 3.83
N CYS A 148 12.75 4.47 4.96
CA CYS A 148 11.50 3.77 5.28
C CYS A 148 10.29 4.72 5.25
N ILE A 149 9.10 4.15 5.18
CA ILE A 149 7.87 4.92 5.33
C ILE A 149 7.82 5.52 6.74
N GLN A 150 7.38 6.76 6.84
CA GLN A 150 7.03 7.43 8.07
C GLN A 150 5.52 7.65 8.11
N VAL A 151 4.92 7.50 9.27
CA VAL A 151 3.48 7.70 9.49
C VAL A 151 3.25 8.64 10.66
N VAL A 152 2.14 9.36 10.66
CA VAL A 152 1.70 10.10 11.85
C VAL A 152 0.58 9.30 12.52
N PRO A 153 0.85 8.65 13.67
CA PRO A 153 -0.14 7.83 14.37
C PRO A 153 -1.42 8.60 14.67
N ALA A 154 -2.57 7.94 14.57
CA ALA A 154 -3.91 8.47 14.81
C ALA A 154 -4.38 9.59 13.84
N SER A 155 -3.55 10.02 12.88
CA SER A 155 -3.91 11.08 11.92
C SER A 155 -5.11 10.73 11.02
N HIS A 156 -5.38 9.44 10.81
CA HIS A 156 -6.55 8.94 10.07
C HIS A 156 -7.90 9.35 10.66
N ARG A 157 -7.94 9.77 11.92
CA ARG A 157 -9.16 10.20 12.62
C ARG A 157 -9.57 11.63 12.29
N HIS A 158 -8.72 12.41 11.64
CA HIS A 158 -9.01 13.79 11.27
C HIS A 158 -9.80 13.92 9.95
N GLY A 159 -10.14 12.81 9.30
CA GLY A 159 -10.77 12.84 7.97
C GLY A 159 -9.82 13.39 6.91
N LEU A 160 -10.33 14.21 5.99
CA LEU A 160 -9.52 14.86 4.97
C LEU A 160 -8.62 15.93 5.59
N LEU A 161 -7.31 15.79 5.40
CA LEU A 161 -6.32 16.79 5.77
C LEU A 161 -6.15 17.81 4.64
N PRO A 162 -5.94 19.10 4.95
CA PRO A 162 -5.61 20.10 3.94
C PRO A 162 -4.30 19.74 3.25
N TYR A 163 -4.30 19.77 1.93
CA TYR A 163 -3.10 19.54 1.11
C TYR A 163 -3.01 20.59 0.00
N ARG A 164 -1.83 20.77 -0.53
CA ARG A 164 -1.55 21.57 -1.73
C ARG A 164 -0.94 20.73 -2.83
N GLU A 165 -0.88 21.25 -4.03
CA GLU A 165 -0.04 20.68 -5.07
C GLU A 165 1.44 20.81 -4.71
N SER A 166 2.22 19.77 -5.01
CA SER A 166 3.67 19.78 -4.78
C SER A 166 4.36 20.72 -5.77
N ASP A 167 5.38 21.46 -5.29
CA ASP A 167 6.26 22.21 -6.16
C ASP A 167 7.15 21.24 -6.97
N PRO A 168 7.39 21.48 -8.28
CA PRO A 168 8.29 20.66 -9.08
C PRO A 168 9.71 20.50 -8.50
N GLN A 169 10.18 21.44 -7.67
CA GLN A 169 11.49 21.41 -7.02
C GLN A 169 11.53 20.45 -5.80
N GLU A 170 10.39 20.02 -5.29
CA GLU A 170 10.31 19.10 -4.13
C GLU A 170 10.72 17.66 -4.47
N ASN A 171 10.97 17.33 -5.73
CA ASN A 171 11.28 15.98 -6.21
C ASN A 171 10.24 14.92 -5.75
N ASN A 172 8.99 15.32 -5.54
CA ASN A 172 7.94 14.43 -5.09
C ASN A 172 7.54 13.44 -6.20
N VAL A 173 7.47 12.16 -5.86
CA VAL A 173 6.95 11.11 -6.75
C VAL A 173 5.46 11.29 -7.02
N LEU A 174 4.74 11.84 -6.02
CA LEU A 174 3.32 12.17 -6.09
C LEU A 174 3.14 13.67 -6.41
N ASN A 175 1.91 14.17 -6.42
CA ASN A 175 1.61 15.56 -6.76
C ASN A 175 0.89 16.35 -5.65
N GLN A 176 0.76 15.78 -4.45
CA GLN A 176 0.14 16.43 -3.30
C GLN A 176 1.10 16.44 -2.12
N THR A 177 0.99 17.47 -1.28
CA THR A 177 1.77 17.62 -0.05
C THR A 177 0.87 18.17 1.07
N VAL A 178 0.85 17.49 2.21
CA VAL A 178 0.31 18.01 3.47
C VAL A 178 1.44 18.69 4.22
N ASP A 179 1.27 19.97 4.51
CA ASP A 179 2.24 20.78 5.28
C ASP A 179 1.94 20.70 6.79
N ASN A 180 2.91 21.14 7.61
CA ASN A 180 2.79 21.29 9.07
C ASN A 180 2.30 20.01 9.77
N ILE A 181 2.89 18.89 9.42
CA ILE A 181 2.50 17.55 9.90
C ILE A 181 2.56 17.42 11.43
N GLU A 182 3.40 18.22 12.07
CA GLU A 182 3.54 18.29 13.53
C GLU A 182 2.24 18.68 14.25
N HIS A 183 1.28 19.29 13.57
CA HIS A 183 -0.05 19.56 14.09
C HIS A 183 -0.89 18.28 14.30
N TYR A 184 -0.54 17.20 13.60
CA TYR A 184 -1.26 15.93 13.65
C TYR A 184 -0.57 14.89 14.53
N GLY A 185 0.68 15.12 14.93
CA GLY A 185 1.42 14.25 15.84
C GLY A 185 2.92 14.13 15.50
N THR A 186 3.57 13.23 16.20
CA THR A 186 5.00 12.94 15.98
C THR A 186 5.12 11.74 15.05
N PRO A 187 5.89 11.83 13.97
CA PRO A 187 6.08 10.71 13.04
C PRO A 187 6.73 9.49 13.69
N ASP A 188 6.23 8.31 13.34
CA ASP A 188 6.87 7.02 13.60
C ASP A 188 7.43 6.42 12.30
N CYS A 189 8.54 5.71 12.38
CA CYS A 189 9.19 5.06 11.25
C CYS A 189 8.77 3.60 11.15
N LEU A 190 8.40 3.17 9.94
CA LEU A 190 8.08 1.78 9.64
C LEU A 190 9.35 1.05 9.17
N GLU A 191 10.22 0.73 10.13
CA GLU A 191 11.40 -0.10 9.86
C GLU A 191 10.97 -1.56 9.77
N LEU A 192 11.30 -2.23 8.67
CA LEU A 192 10.88 -3.60 8.36
C LEU A 192 12.06 -4.41 7.83
N LYS A 193 12.09 -5.69 8.18
CA LYS A 193 12.92 -6.67 7.48
C LYS A 193 12.24 -7.11 6.20
N ALA A 194 13.01 -7.52 5.20
CA ALA A 194 12.46 -8.13 3.99
C ALA A 194 11.54 -9.30 4.35
N GLY A 195 10.34 -9.31 3.77
CA GLY A 195 9.30 -10.29 4.10
C GLY A 195 8.39 -9.91 5.26
N GLU A 196 8.69 -8.84 6.01
CA GLU A 196 7.73 -8.24 6.92
C GLU A 196 6.78 -7.30 6.19
N VAL A 197 5.64 -7.03 6.82
CA VAL A 197 4.65 -6.09 6.28
C VAL A 197 4.29 -5.02 7.30
N SER A 198 3.88 -3.87 6.77
CA SER A 198 3.08 -2.88 7.48
C SER A 198 1.70 -2.78 6.84
N ILE A 199 0.71 -2.40 7.63
CA ILE A 199 -0.67 -2.18 7.18
C ILE A 199 -1.08 -0.79 7.61
N HIS A 200 -1.69 -0.01 6.72
CA HIS A 200 -2.21 1.31 7.11
C HIS A 200 -3.54 1.64 6.44
N SER A 201 -4.32 2.45 7.14
CA SER A 201 -5.55 3.05 6.63
C SER A 201 -5.24 4.02 5.48
N CYS A 202 -6.10 4.05 4.47
CA CYS A 202 -5.99 5.02 3.39
C CYS A 202 -6.10 6.49 3.83
N LEU A 203 -6.58 6.75 5.05
CA LEU A 203 -6.64 8.08 5.66
C LEU A 203 -5.41 8.42 6.51
N LEU A 204 -4.48 7.48 6.72
CA LEU A 204 -3.30 7.74 7.53
C LEU A 204 -2.34 8.68 6.80
N LEU A 205 -1.89 9.75 7.48
CA LEU A 205 -0.88 10.66 6.98
C LEU A 205 0.48 9.95 6.98
N HIS A 206 1.08 9.82 5.80
CA HIS A 206 2.34 9.12 5.64
C HIS A 206 3.19 9.69 4.50
N GLY A 207 4.47 9.36 4.50
CA GLY A 207 5.42 9.80 3.50
C GLY A 207 6.75 9.06 3.60
N SER A 208 7.74 9.43 2.80
CA SER A 208 9.12 8.94 2.93
C SER A 208 10.11 9.90 2.32
N ASP A 209 11.25 10.07 2.99
CA ASP A 209 12.35 10.94 2.57
C ASP A 209 13.07 10.40 1.33
N ALA A 210 14.03 11.18 0.81
CA ALA A 210 15.00 10.71 -0.19
C ALA A 210 15.87 9.58 0.39
N ASN A 211 16.30 8.66 -0.47
CA ASN A 211 17.25 7.62 -0.06
C ASN A 211 18.69 8.13 -0.22
N HIS A 212 19.35 8.44 0.88
CA HIS A 212 20.73 8.91 0.89
C HIS A 212 21.77 7.79 1.10
N SER A 213 21.32 6.56 1.27
CA SER A 213 22.19 5.40 1.53
C SER A 213 22.69 4.73 0.24
N ASP A 214 23.69 3.85 0.41
CA ASP A 214 24.20 2.97 -0.64
C ASP A 214 23.28 1.73 -0.88
N ARG A 215 22.18 1.61 -0.15
CA ARG A 215 21.24 0.49 -0.24
C ARG A 215 19.97 0.87 -0.98
N ARG A 216 19.47 -0.04 -1.82
CA ARG A 216 18.13 0.08 -2.39
C ARG A 216 17.07 -0.05 -1.28
N ARG A 217 15.93 0.64 -1.46
CA ARG A 217 14.73 0.46 -0.65
C ARG A 217 13.54 0.14 -1.54
N CYS A 218 13.06 -1.07 -1.51
CA CYS A 218 11.92 -1.49 -2.28
C CYS A 218 10.86 -2.15 -1.41
N GLY A 219 9.61 -1.85 -1.71
CA GLY A 219 8.43 -2.55 -1.23
C GLY A 219 7.28 -2.38 -2.20
N ILE A 220 6.30 -3.26 -2.06
CA ILE A 220 5.05 -3.19 -2.82
C ILE A 220 3.89 -2.82 -1.89
N GLY A 221 3.19 -1.73 -2.23
CA GLY A 221 1.93 -1.38 -1.60
C GLY A 221 0.78 -2.02 -2.35
N ILE A 222 -0.01 -2.83 -1.65
CA ILE A 222 -1.19 -3.52 -2.18
C ILE A 222 -2.41 -2.93 -1.50
N ARG A 223 -3.40 -2.51 -2.28
CA ARG A 223 -4.61 -1.86 -1.79
C ARG A 223 -5.77 -2.83 -1.85
N TYR A 224 -6.44 -3.00 -0.71
CA TYR A 224 -7.66 -3.80 -0.60
C TYR A 224 -8.81 -2.91 -0.14
N ALA A 225 -9.97 -3.08 -0.78
CA ALA A 225 -11.20 -2.37 -0.46
C ALA A 225 -12.29 -3.36 -0.11
N THR A 226 -13.17 -3.01 0.85
CA THR A 226 -14.40 -3.77 1.06
C THR A 226 -15.26 -3.74 -0.19
N ILE A 227 -16.07 -4.79 -0.39
CA ILE A 227 -16.82 -4.96 -1.63
C ILE A 227 -17.89 -3.88 -1.87
N ASP A 228 -18.33 -3.20 -0.81
CA ASP A 228 -19.31 -2.11 -0.87
C ASP A 228 -18.72 -0.74 -1.26
N VAL A 229 -17.39 -0.66 -1.43
CA VAL A 229 -16.72 0.52 -1.99
C VAL A 229 -17.03 0.64 -3.46
N ARG A 230 -17.47 1.83 -3.90
CA ARG A 230 -17.71 2.14 -5.31
C ARG A 230 -16.52 2.93 -5.87
N ALA A 231 -16.13 2.58 -7.08
CA ALA A 231 -15.01 3.21 -7.78
C ALA A 231 -15.48 3.73 -9.15
N ASP A 232 -14.61 4.52 -9.82
CA ASP A 232 -14.83 4.82 -11.24
C ASP A 232 -14.57 3.57 -12.12
N GLU A 233 -15.01 3.63 -13.39
CA GLU A 233 -14.90 2.52 -14.33
C GLU A 233 -13.44 2.04 -14.52
N THR A 234 -12.47 2.97 -14.44
CA THR A 234 -11.05 2.64 -14.65
C THR A 234 -10.50 1.80 -13.50
N LEU A 235 -10.90 2.10 -12.28
CA LEU A 235 -10.46 1.35 -11.10
C LEU A 235 -11.28 0.06 -10.96
N GLN A 236 -12.59 0.09 -11.23
CA GLN A 236 -13.46 -1.11 -11.26
C GLN A 236 -12.90 -2.19 -12.18
N ALA A 237 -12.41 -1.81 -13.36
CA ALA A 237 -11.84 -2.74 -14.35
C ALA A 237 -10.58 -3.48 -13.86
N LYS A 238 -9.96 -3.01 -12.77
CA LYS A 238 -8.72 -3.56 -12.18
C LYS A 238 -8.94 -4.31 -10.87
N GLY A 239 -10.14 -4.22 -10.30
CA GLY A 239 -10.45 -4.86 -9.02
C GLY A 239 -10.56 -6.37 -9.17
N ILE A 240 -9.73 -7.10 -8.39
CA ILE A 240 -9.72 -8.56 -8.31
C ILE A 240 -10.50 -8.96 -7.07
N LEU A 241 -11.57 -9.74 -7.21
CA LEU A 241 -12.31 -10.29 -6.07
C LEU A 241 -11.42 -11.31 -5.35
N CYS A 242 -10.94 -10.93 -4.17
CA CYS A 242 -10.01 -11.75 -3.40
C CYS A 242 -10.72 -12.72 -2.44
N HIS A 243 -11.84 -12.28 -1.86
CA HIS A 243 -12.60 -13.08 -0.92
C HIS A 243 -14.09 -12.71 -0.95
N GLY A 244 -14.97 -13.70 -0.68
CA GLY A 244 -16.41 -13.51 -0.60
C GLY A 244 -17.11 -13.38 -1.95
N THR A 245 -18.10 -12.49 -2.04
CA THR A 245 -18.92 -12.28 -3.23
C THR A 245 -19.13 -10.80 -3.50
N ASP A 246 -19.29 -10.45 -4.77
CA ASP A 246 -19.68 -9.10 -5.24
C ASP A 246 -21.07 -9.14 -5.89
N PRO A 247 -22.15 -9.10 -5.10
CA PRO A 247 -23.51 -9.24 -5.63
C PRO A 247 -23.95 -8.04 -6.48
N GLU A 248 -23.30 -6.88 -6.33
CA GLU A 248 -23.61 -5.67 -7.09
C GLU A 248 -22.77 -5.53 -8.36
N GLY A 249 -21.74 -6.36 -8.54
CA GLY A 249 -20.84 -6.31 -9.67
C GLY A 249 -19.99 -5.03 -9.71
N ASN A 250 -19.52 -4.58 -8.55
CA ASN A 250 -18.70 -3.37 -8.42
C ASN A 250 -17.28 -3.56 -8.98
N TRP A 251 -16.79 -4.81 -9.09
CA TRP A 251 -15.43 -5.13 -9.49
C TRP A 251 -15.43 -6.12 -10.65
N ALA A 252 -14.56 -5.89 -11.64
CA ALA A 252 -14.55 -6.67 -12.88
C ALA A 252 -13.95 -8.07 -12.73
N ASP A 253 -13.22 -8.33 -11.66
CA ASP A 253 -12.53 -9.59 -11.37
C ASP A 253 -11.75 -10.14 -12.57
N PRO A 254 -10.77 -9.40 -13.11
CA PRO A 254 -10.02 -9.83 -14.27
C PRO A 254 -9.22 -11.10 -13.94
N PRO A 255 -9.07 -12.02 -14.91
CA PRO A 255 -8.32 -13.25 -14.71
C PRO A 255 -6.84 -12.98 -14.48
N ARG A 256 -6.15 -13.93 -13.85
CA ARG A 256 -4.69 -13.88 -13.68
C ARG A 256 -3.99 -13.61 -15.01
N PRO A 257 -3.12 -12.58 -15.09
CA PRO A 257 -2.30 -12.33 -16.27
C PRO A 257 -1.38 -13.51 -16.58
N THR A 258 -1.12 -13.73 -17.85
CA THR A 258 -0.19 -14.79 -18.33
C THR A 258 1.20 -14.26 -18.61
N PHE A 259 1.39 -12.95 -18.61
CA PHE A 259 2.65 -12.31 -18.91
C PHE A 259 3.49 -12.09 -17.66
N ASP A 260 4.74 -12.51 -17.74
CA ASP A 260 5.83 -12.17 -16.83
C ASP A 260 7.09 -11.90 -17.66
N PRO A 261 7.90 -10.87 -17.36
CA PRO A 261 9.09 -10.52 -18.12
C PRO A 261 10.28 -11.44 -17.87
#